data_ac4c122ee23e7a51d9b443572df97647
#
_entry.id   ac4c122ee23e7a51d9b443572df97647
#
_cell.length_a   1.000
_cell.length_b   1.000
_cell.length_c   1.000
_cell.angle_alpha   90.00
_cell.angle_beta   90.00
_cell.angle_gamma   90.00
#
_symmetry.space_group_name_H-M   'P 1'
#
loop_
_entity.id
_entity.type
_entity.pdbx_description
1 polymer ?
#
loop_
_entity_poly.entity_id
_entity_poly.type
_entity_poly.pdbx_seq_one_letter_code
_entity_poly.pdbx_strand_id
1 'polypeptide(L)'
;RRISSAASDVYKRQGIDDEETYFNFTNYITPSKIYKLNLNTMEYALFWEEELTNFDSSDFTTKLWFYESKDGTKVPLHISYRSNVEVNEQTPVLLYGYGGFDIAILPGFRKSYLAWMNQGGVVAVANLRGGSEYGVAWHEAGMLFNKQNVFDDFAYAAKYLPVSYTHLTL
;
A
#
# COMPACT_ATOMS: atom_id res chain seq x y z
N ARG A 1 -1.65 10.21 11.33
CA ARG A 1 -1.82 10.03 9.86
C ARG A 1 -2.73 8.82 9.63
N ARG A 2 -3.71 8.93 8.74
CA ARG A 2 -4.46 7.75 8.28
C ARG A 2 -3.65 7.08 7.19
N ILE A 3 -3.41 5.77 7.29
CA ILE A 3 -2.91 4.98 6.17
C ILE A 3 -4.02 4.91 5.13
N SER A 4 -3.68 5.29 3.92
CA SER A 4 -4.58 5.27 2.76
C SER A 4 -4.19 4.11 1.85
N SER A 5 -5.12 3.61 1.05
CA SER A 5 -4.83 2.68 -0.04
C SER A 5 -4.12 3.33 -1.23
N ALA A 6 -3.83 4.63 -1.14
CA ALA A 6 -3.10 5.40 -2.14
C ALA A 6 -2.04 6.27 -1.49
N ALA A 7 -0.98 6.58 -2.21
CA ALA A 7 0.04 7.54 -1.84
C ALA A 7 -0.02 8.75 -2.76
N SER A 8 0.20 9.92 -2.18
CA SER A 8 0.41 11.15 -2.93
C SER A 8 1.61 11.91 -2.35
N ASP A 9 2.42 12.48 -3.20
CA ASP A 9 3.55 13.32 -2.82
C ASP A 9 3.47 14.64 -3.60
N VAL A 10 3.79 15.74 -2.90
CA VAL A 10 3.79 17.08 -3.49
C VAL A 10 5.23 17.47 -3.76
N TYR A 11 5.51 17.93 -4.95
CA TYR A 11 6.84 18.41 -5.32
C TYR A 11 7.20 19.65 -4.51
N LYS A 12 8.25 19.55 -3.68
CA LYS A 12 8.61 20.54 -2.65
C LYS A 12 9.38 21.77 -3.19
N ARG A 13 9.58 21.91 -4.49
CA ARG A 13 10.27 23.06 -5.08
C ARG A 13 9.28 24.04 -5.68
N GLN A 14 8.66 24.83 -4.78
CA GLN A 14 7.75 25.90 -5.19
C GLN A 14 8.18 27.18 -4.51
N GLY A 15 8.13 28.30 -5.27
CA GLY A 15 8.22 29.64 -4.73
C GLY A 15 6.98 29.97 -3.89
N ILE A 16 7.12 30.90 -2.96
CA ILE A 16 6.02 31.32 -2.07
C ILE A 16 4.87 32.01 -2.86
N ASP A 17 5.19 32.50 -4.06
CA ASP A 17 4.27 33.21 -4.96
C ASP A 17 3.75 32.32 -6.12
N ASP A 18 4.04 31.01 -6.11
CA ASP A 18 3.56 30.13 -7.17
C ASP A 18 2.06 29.90 -7.04
N GLU A 19 1.36 30.07 -8.15
CA GLU A 19 -0.09 29.84 -8.25
C GLU A 19 -0.46 28.38 -8.53
N GLU A 20 0.52 27.55 -8.87
CA GLU A 20 0.35 26.18 -9.32
C GLU A 20 1.30 25.24 -8.60
N THR A 21 0.84 24.02 -8.34
CA THR A 21 1.67 22.93 -7.82
C THR A 21 1.38 21.62 -8.53
N TYR A 22 2.26 20.65 -8.37
CA TYR A 22 2.07 19.31 -8.89
C TYR A 22 2.05 18.30 -7.76
N PHE A 23 1.17 17.31 -7.86
CA PHE A 23 1.20 16.18 -6.93
C PHE A 23 1.11 14.85 -7.70
N ASN A 24 1.83 13.86 -7.19
CA ASN A 24 1.78 12.50 -7.71
C ASN A 24 0.74 11.69 -6.93
N PHE A 25 -0.04 10.90 -7.65
CA PHE A 25 -0.96 9.92 -7.10
C PHE A 25 -0.60 8.54 -7.63
N THR A 26 -0.50 7.56 -6.74
CA THR A 26 -0.28 6.16 -7.09
C THR A 26 -0.84 5.24 -6.00
N ASN A 27 -1.13 4.00 -6.35
CA ASN A 27 -1.40 2.92 -5.40
C ASN A 27 -0.93 1.58 -5.97
N TYR A 28 -1.27 0.46 -5.33
CA TYR A 28 -0.79 -0.86 -5.77
C TYR A 28 -1.31 -1.31 -7.15
N ILE A 29 -2.42 -0.73 -7.62
CA ILE A 29 -3.08 -1.07 -8.89
C ILE A 29 -3.21 0.12 -9.84
N THR A 30 -2.74 1.31 -9.45
CA THR A 30 -2.79 2.53 -10.27
C THR A 30 -1.37 3.03 -10.51
N PRO A 31 -0.89 3.02 -11.77
CA PRO A 31 0.37 3.64 -12.14
C PRO A 31 0.46 5.09 -11.70
N SER A 32 1.66 5.65 -11.72
CA SER A 32 1.91 7.03 -11.33
C SER A 32 1.12 8.00 -12.23
N LYS A 33 0.37 8.90 -11.61
CA LYS A 33 -0.35 10.00 -12.25
C LYS A 33 0.08 11.31 -11.62
N ILE A 34 0.50 12.26 -12.43
CA ILE A 34 0.86 13.60 -11.98
C ILE A 34 -0.32 14.52 -12.29
N TYR A 35 -0.80 15.19 -11.28
CA TYR A 35 -1.82 16.21 -11.40
C TYR A 35 -1.23 17.58 -11.18
N LYS A 36 -1.70 18.56 -11.95
CA LYS A 36 -1.45 19.97 -11.76
C LYS A 36 -2.61 20.57 -10.95
N LEU A 37 -2.30 21.24 -9.86
CA LEU A 37 -3.26 21.88 -8.96
C LEU A 37 -3.08 23.41 -9.02
N ASN A 38 -4.15 24.13 -9.25
CA ASN A 38 -4.18 25.57 -9.07
C ASN A 38 -4.44 25.89 -7.59
N LEU A 39 -3.53 26.61 -6.95
CA LEU A 39 -3.58 26.91 -5.52
C LEU A 39 -4.63 27.96 -5.16
N ASN A 40 -5.07 28.78 -6.12
CA ASN A 40 -6.07 29.81 -5.89
C ASN A 40 -7.49 29.25 -6.00
N THR A 41 -7.76 28.42 -7.03
CA THR A 41 -9.08 27.84 -7.27
C THR A 41 -9.28 26.46 -6.65
N MET A 42 -8.19 25.79 -6.23
CA MET A 42 -8.18 24.40 -5.76
C MET A 42 -8.67 23.39 -6.82
N GLU A 43 -8.71 23.79 -8.07
CA GLU A 43 -9.00 22.90 -9.19
C GLU A 43 -7.75 22.16 -9.63
N TYR A 44 -7.90 20.90 -10.00
CA TYR A 44 -6.78 20.09 -10.50
C TYR A 44 -7.15 19.40 -11.82
N ALA A 45 -6.12 19.16 -12.62
CA ALA A 45 -6.23 18.42 -13.88
C ALA A 45 -5.09 17.42 -14.02
N LEU A 46 -5.35 16.34 -14.74
CA LEU A 46 -4.29 15.37 -15.09
C LEU A 46 -3.26 16.07 -15.98
N PHE A 47 -2.01 16.04 -15.54
CA PHE A 47 -0.88 16.61 -16.28
C PHE A 47 -0.09 15.51 -17.04
N TRP A 48 0.10 14.37 -16.37
CA TRP A 48 0.80 13.24 -16.95
C TRP A 48 0.38 11.94 -16.27
N GLU A 49 0.36 10.83 -17.04
CA GLU A 49 0.21 9.49 -16.50
C GLU A 49 1.14 8.49 -17.19
N GLU A 50 1.56 7.49 -16.44
CA GLU A 50 2.31 6.37 -17.00
C GLU A 50 1.36 5.46 -17.78
N GLU A 51 1.53 5.42 -19.11
CA GLU A 51 0.77 4.52 -19.98
C GLU A 51 1.40 3.12 -19.99
N LEU A 52 0.56 2.12 -19.79
CA LEU A 52 0.95 0.72 -19.89
C LEU A 52 0.11 0.02 -20.95
N THR A 53 0.78 -0.69 -21.86
CA THR A 53 0.11 -1.46 -22.90
C THR A 53 -0.68 -2.62 -22.29
N ASN A 54 -1.94 -2.78 -22.70
CA ASN A 54 -2.84 -3.85 -22.25
C ASN A 54 -3.06 -3.86 -20.72
N PHE A 55 -3.14 -2.70 -20.11
CA PHE A 55 -3.41 -2.57 -18.69
C PHE A 55 -4.62 -1.65 -18.46
N ASP A 56 -5.55 -2.12 -17.63
CA ASP A 56 -6.63 -1.32 -17.05
C ASP A 56 -6.67 -1.55 -15.54
N SER A 57 -6.56 -0.47 -14.78
CA SER A 57 -6.59 -0.54 -13.30
C SER A 57 -7.93 -1.04 -12.77
N SER A 58 -9.03 -0.91 -13.53
CA SER A 58 -10.35 -1.41 -13.16
C SER A 58 -10.44 -2.94 -13.12
N ASP A 59 -9.51 -3.64 -13.79
CA ASP A 59 -9.37 -5.10 -13.73
C ASP A 59 -8.86 -5.61 -12.39
N PHE A 60 -8.41 -4.71 -11.50
CA PHE A 60 -7.76 -5.08 -10.26
C PHE A 60 -8.49 -4.48 -9.04
N THR A 61 -8.33 -5.15 -7.91
CA THR A 61 -8.88 -4.71 -6.62
C THR A 61 -7.74 -4.56 -5.62
N THR A 62 -7.78 -3.48 -4.83
CA THR A 62 -6.93 -3.32 -3.64
C THR A 62 -7.79 -2.99 -2.43
N LYS A 63 -7.54 -3.67 -1.31
CA LYS A 63 -8.27 -3.50 -0.05
C LYS A 63 -7.28 -3.30 1.10
N LEU A 64 -7.63 -2.45 2.05
CA LEU A 64 -6.92 -2.31 3.31
C LEU A 64 -7.64 -3.10 4.39
N TRP A 65 -6.95 -4.07 4.96
CA TRP A 65 -7.40 -4.90 6.07
C TRP A 65 -6.56 -4.67 7.30
N PHE A 66 -7.03 -5.20 8.43
CA PHE A 66 -6.29 -5.22 9.68
C PHE A 66 -6.33 -6.63 10.26
N TYR A 67 -5.18 -7.14 10.64
CA TYR A 67 -5.07 -8.40 11.38
C TYR A 67 -4.47 -8.14 12.77
N GLU A 68 -4.69 -9.08 13.67
CA GLU A 68 -4.10 -9.01 15.01
C GLU A 68 -2.76 -9.74 15.02
N SER A 69 -1.72 -9.05 15.49
CA SER A 69 -0.43 -9.64 15.79
C SER A 69 -0.48 -10.49 17.04
N LYS A 70 0.63 -11.10 17.41
CA LYS A 70 0.74 -11.99 18.58
C LYS A 70 0.28 -11.36 19.90
N ASP A 71 0.51 -10.08 20.05
CA ASP A 71 0.16 -9.28 21.24
C ASP A 71 -1.20 -8.56 21.13
N GLY A 72 -1.99 -8.87 20.11
CA GLY A 72 -3.28 -8.23 19.83
C GLY A 72 -3.19 -6.89 19.12
N THR A 73 -1.98 -6.42 18.78
CA THR A 73 -1.82 -5.18 18.00
C THR A 73 -2.43 -5.34 16.62
N LYS A 74 -3.28 -4.39 16.22
CA LYS A 74 -3.87 -4.34 14.87
C LYS A 74 -2.87 -3.79 13.87
N VAL A 75 -2.45 -4.64 12.94
CA VAL A 75 -1.46 -4.33 11.90
C VAL A 75 -2.17 -4.19 10.56
N PRO A 76 -1.91 -3.10 9.78
CA PRO A 76 -2.50 -2.92 8.47
C PRO A 76 -1.92 -3.89 7.44
N LEU A 77 -2.77 -4.37 6.56
CA LEU A 77 -2.43 -5.27 5.46
C LEU A 77 -3.14 -4.82 4.18
N HIS A 78 -2.39 -4.37 3.21
CA HIS A 78 -2.92 -4.09 1.88
C HIS A 78 -2.93 -5.37 1.07
N ILE A 79 -4.08 -5.71 0.49
CA ILE A 79 -4.27 -6.91 -0.34
C ILE A 79 -4.71 -6.46 -1.72
N SER A 80 -3.98 -6.87 -2.76
CA SER A 80 -4.24 -6.51 -4.15
C SER A 80 -4.23 -7.75 -5.04
N TYR A 81 -5.20 -7.85 -5.94
CA TYR A 81 -5.37 -8.98 -6.83
C TYR A 81 -6.22 -8.62 -8.05
N ARG A 82 -6.26 -9.46 -9.05
CA ARG A 82 -7.12 -9.28 -10.23
C ARG A 82 -8.57 -9.58 -9.87
N SER A 83 -9.50 -8.66 -10.17
CA SER A 83 -10.90 -8.69 -9.71
C SER A 83 -11.68 -9.93 -10.16
N ASN A 84 -11.26 -10.57 -11.26
CA ASN A 84 -11.88 -11.79 -11.79
C ASN A 84 -11.28 -13.09 -11.21
N VAL A 85 -10.33 -13.00 -10.29
CA VAL A 85 -9.72 -14.17 -9.61
C VAL A 85 -10.56 -14.52 -8.39
N GLU A 86 -11.03 -15.76 -8.34
CA GLU A 86 -11.62 -16.32 -7.14
C GLU A 86 -10.50 -16.70 -6.15
N VAL A 87 -10.28 -15.82 -5.17
CA VAL A 87 -9.21 -15.99 -4.17
C VAL A 87 -9.64 -17.06 -3.16
N ASN A 88 -8.82 -18.11 -3.02
CA ASN A 88 -9.05 -19.23 -2.10
C ASN A 88 -7.73 -19.67 -1.43
N GLU A 89 -7.79 -20.70 -0.58
CA GLU A 89 -6.63 -21.20 0.20
C GLU A 89 -5.47 -21.68 -0.68
N GLN A 90 -5.70 -21.97 -1.96
CA GLN A 90 -4.67 -22.43 -2.91
C GLN A 90 -4.10 -21.27 -3.73
N THR A 91 -4.68 -20.07 -3.63
CA THR A 91 -4.22 -18.89 -4.38
C THR A 91 -2.83 -18.45 -3.89
N PRO A 92 -1.82 -18.38 -4.76
CA PRO A 92 -0.48 -18.02 -4.34
C PRO A 92 -0.41 -16.56 -3.90
N VAL A 93 0.24 -16.30 -2.76
CA VAL A 93 0.40 -14.96 -2.18
C VAL A 93 1.84 -14.55 -2.16
N LEU A 94 2.12 -13.35 -2.67
CA LEU A 94 3.36 -12.63 -2.46
C LEU A 94 3.18 -11.70 -1.25
N LEU A 95 3.67 -12.13 -0.07
CA LEU A 95 3.66 -11.30 1.14
C LEU A 95 4.94 -10.48 1.23
N TYR A 96 4.79 -9.17 1.42
CA TYR A 96 5.89 -8.23 1.63
C TYR A 96 5.67 -7.41 2.91
N GLY A 97 6.74 -7.10 3.62
CA GLY A 97 6.79 -6.19 4.75
C GLY A 97 8.22 -5.76 5.03
N TYR A 98 8.42 -4.60 5.63
CA TYR A 98 9.75 -4.07 5.95
C TYR A 98 9.96 -3.88 7.46
N GLY A 99 9.20 -3.02 8.10
CA GLY A 99 9.18 -2.84 9.56
C GLY A 99 10.51 -2.41 10.16
N GLY A 100 11.07 -1.27 9.72
CA GLY A 100 12.32 -0.80 10.27
C GLY A 100 12.70 0.61 9.87
N PHE A 101 13.68 1.18 10.58
CA PHE A 101 14.37 2.43 10.28
C PHE A 101 13.46 3.66 10.10
N ASP A 102 12.30 3.66 10.75
CA ASP A 102 11.31 4.74 10.62
C ASP A 102 10.84 4.98 9.16
N ILE A 103 10.93 3.93 8.31
CA ILE A 103 10.54 4.00 6.91
C ILE A 103 9.10 3.51 6.77
N ALA A 104 8.19 4.40 6.34
CA ALA A 104 6.83 4.01 5.98
C ALA A 104 6.80 3.31 4.62
N ILE A 105 6.17 2.15 4.54
CA ILE A 105 5.85 1.49 3.27
C ILE A 105 4.53 2.06 2.78
N LEU A 106 4.64 3.03 1.85
CA LEU A 106 3.49 3.65 1.22
C LEU A 106 3.01 2.82 0.02
N PRO A 107 1.70 2.86 -0.29
CA PRO A 107 1.18 2.26 -1.49
C PRO A 107 1.87 2.82 -2.74
N GLY A 108 2.26 1.94 -3.67
CA GLY A 108 2.91 2.34 -4.91
C GLY A 108 2.82 1.24 -5.95
N PHE A 109 2.65 1.64 -7.20
CA PHE A 109 2.57 0.73 -8.34
C PHE A 109 3.94 0.10 -8.62
N ARG A 110 3.94 -1.21 -8.85
CA ARG A 110 5.14 -1.97 -9.25
C ARG A 110 4.78 -2.95 -10.37
N LYS A 111 5.50 -2.88 -11.48
CA LYS A 111 5.31 -3.81 -12.62
C LYS A 111 5.49 -5.28 -12.23
N SER A 112 6.35 -5.57 -11.24
CA SER A 112 6.51 -6.92 -10.69
C SER A 112 5.26 -7.42 -9.97
N TYR A 113 4.55 -6.55 -9.24
CA TYR A 113 3.28 -6.89 -8.62
C TYR A 113 2.18 -7.11 -9.65
N LEU A 114 2.13 -6.26 -10.68
CA LEU A 114 1.23 -6.45 -11.81
C LEU A 114 1.45 -7.79 -12.51
N ALA A 115 2.71 -8.15 -12.79
CA ALA A 115 3.05 -9.43 -13.40
C ALA A 115 2.60 -10.63 -12.55
N TRP A 116 2.73 -10.54 -11.23
CA TRP A 116 2.25 -11.56 -10.29
C TRP A 116 0.73 -11.68 -10.30
N MET A 117 0.02 -10.56 -10.20
CA MET A 117 -1.45 -10.53 -10.21
C MET A 117 -2.03 -11.02 -11.56
N ASN A 118 -1.36 -10.75 -12.68
CA ASN A 118 -1.77 -11.25 -14.00
C ASN A 118 -1.67 -12.76 -14.12
N GLN A 119 -0.89 -13.43 -13.29
CA GLN A 119 -0.82 -14.89 -13.19
C GLN A 119 -1.81 -15.48 -12.18
N GLY A 120 -2.75 -14.67 -11.68
CA GLY A 120 -3.75 -15.09 -10.69
C GLY A 120 -3.27 -15.06 -9.25
N GLY A 121 -2.08 -14.49 -8.97
CA GLY A 121 -1.57 -14.35 -7.61
C GLY A 121 -2.14 -13.14 -6.87
N VAL A 122 -2.03 -13.17 -5.54
CA VAL A 122 -2.37 -12.08 -4.63
C VAL A 122 -1.07 -11.40 -4.16
N VAL A 123 -1.07 -10.08 -4.10
CA VAL A 123 -0.01 -9.28 -3.46
C VAL A 123 -0.53 -8.78 -2.11
N ALA A 124 0.18 -9.08 -1.05
CA ALA A 124 -0.11 -8.65 0.30
C ALA A 124 1.05 -7.83 0.86
N VAL A 125 0.80 -6.60 1.31
CA VAL A 125 1.81 -5.71 1.88
C VAL A 125 1.42 -5.34 3.30
N ALA A 126 2.21 -5.81 4.28
CA ALA A 126 1.99 -5.54 5.69
C ALA A 126 2.81 -4.30 6.14
N ASN A 127 2.13 -3.35 6.78
CA ASN A 127 2.74 -2.18 7.39
C ASN A 127 3.18 -2.51 8.82
N LEU A 128 4.33 -3.18 8.94
CA LEU A 128 4.83 -3.72 10.20
C LEU A 128 5.30 -2.61 11.16
N ARG A 129 5.22 -2.85 12.46
CA ARG A 129 5.87 -2.00 13.47
C ARG A 129 7.35 -1.80 13.16
N GLY A 130 7.93 -0.67 13.61
CA GLY A 130 9.30 -0.29 13.26
C GLY A 130 9.41 0.64 12.05
N GLY A 131 8.37 0.71 11.21
CA GLY A 131 8.16 1.78 10.22
C GLY A 131 7.53 3.02 10.86
N SER A 132 7.21 4.05 10.05
CA SER A 132 6.60 5.31 10.51
C SER A 132 5.15 5.50 10.12
N GLU A 133 4.46 4.46 9.69
CA GLU A 133 3.10 4.54 9.17
C GLU A 133 2.11 5.17 10.19
N TYR A 134 2.30 4.90 11.47
CA TYR A 134 1.54 5.49 12.58
C TYR A 134 2.37 6.43 13.46
N GLY A 135 3.53 6.90 12.97
CA GLY A 135 4.40 7.84 13.68
C GLY A 135 5.35 7.17 14.67
N VAL A 136 5.91 7.99 15.58
CA VAL A 136 7.03 7.59 16.47
C VAL A 136 6.71 6.36 17.32
N ALA A 137 5.53 6.28 17.89
CA ALA A 137 5.15 5.12 18.72
C ALA A 137 5.13 3.80 17.94
N TRP A 138 4.74 3.84 16.65
CA TRP A 138 4.77 2.67 15.78
C TRP A 138 6.20 2.22 15.48
N HIS A 139 7.09 3.18 15.27
CA HIS A 139 8.51 2.93 15.08
C HIS A 139 9.15 2.32 16.34
N GLU A 140 8.97 2.95 17.50
CA GLU A 140 9.53 2.51 18.77
C GLU A 140 9.06 1.11 19.19
N ALA A 141 7.81 0.75 18.84
CA ALA A 141 7.25 -0.57 19.11
C ALA A 141 7.88 -1.70 18.26
N GLY A 142 8.75 -1.38 17.28
CA GLY A 142 9.43 -2.36 16.43
C GLY A 142 10.95 -2.19 16.37
N MET A 143 11.57 -1.37 17.26
CA MET A 143 13.03 -1.18 17.29
C MET A 143 13.68 -1.74 18.55
N LEU A 144 15.01 -1.89 18.52
CA LEU A 144 15.85 -2.33 19.65
C LEU A 144 15.30 -3.60 20.33
N PHE A 145 14.97 -3.52 21.62
CA PHE A 145 14.44 -4.64 22.40
C PHE A 145 13.03 -5.07 21.98
N ASN A 146 12.32 -4.23 21.23
CA ASN A 146 10.99 -4.51 20.68
C ASN A 146 11.06 -5.12 19.26
N LYS A 147 12.25 -5.40 18.73
CA LYS A 147 12.41 -5.87 17.34
C LYS A 147 11.69 -7.19 17.06
N GLN A 148 11.47 -8.03 18.07
CA GLN A 148 10.71 -9.27 17.92
C GLN A 148 9.27 -9.01 17.44
N ASN A 149 8.67 -7.88 17.82
CA ASN A 149 7.32 -7.52 17.38
C ASN A 149 7.19 -7.43 15.84
N VAL A 150 8.25 -6.99 15.15
CA VAL A 150 8.26 -6.91 13.67
C VAL A 150 8.17 -8.30 13.04
N PHE A 151 8.90 -9.26 13.60
CA PHE A 151 8.88 -10.65 13.12
C PHE A 151 7.55 -11.32 13.45
N ASP A 152 7.01 -11.05 14.65
CA ASP A 152 5.70 -11.56 15.06
C ASP A 152 4.59 -10.96 14.16
N ASP A 153 4.62 -9.66 13.86
CA ASP A 153 3.69 -9.01 12.92
C ASP A 153 3.72 -9.71 11.56
N PHE A 154 4.92 -9.93 11.00
CA PHE A 154 5.05 -10.59 9.70
C PHE A 154 4.56 -12.04 9.70
N ALA A 155 4.91 -12.79 10.73
CA ALA A 155 4.48 -14.18 10.88
C ALA A 155 2.97 -14.32 11.04
N TYR A 156 2.33 -13.37 11.76
CA TYR A 156 0.89 -13.35 11.93
C TYR A 156 0.15 -12.86 10.67
N ALA A 157 0.74 -11.98 9.86
CA ALA A 157 0.24 -11.70 8.52
C ALA A 157 0.13 -12.96 7.67
N ALA A 158 1.20 -13.77 7.67
CA ALA A 158 1.23 -15.03 6.93
C ALA A 158 0.20 -16.06 7.44
N LYS A 159 -0.08 -16.08 8.75
CA LYS A 159 -1.11 -16.95 9.35
C LYS A 159 -2.52 -16.46 9.05
N TYR A 160 -2.71 -15.14 8.97
CA TYR A 160 -4.00 -14.51 8.73
C TYR A 160 -4.49 -14.72 7.29
N LEU A 161 -3.58 -14.64 6.32
CA LEU A 161 -3.93 -14.69 4.89
C LEU A 161 -4.76 -15.93 4.48
N PRO A 162 -4.42 -17.17 4.84
CA PRO A 162 -5.23 -18.33 4.49
C PRO A 162 -6.65 -18.30 5.08
N VAL A 163 -6.80 -17.77 6.31
CA VAL A 163 -8.09 -17.72 7.02
C VAL A 163 -9.00 -16.62 6.45
N SER A 164 -8.40 -15.53 5.95
CA SER A 164 -9.16 -14.37 5.44
C SER A 164 -9.75 -14.58 4.05
N TYR A 165 -9.33 -15.59 3.30
CA TYR A 165 -9.84 -15.84 1.94
C TYR A 165 -11.34 -16.15 1.91
N THR A 166 -11.89 -16.74 2.96
CA THR A 166 -13.34 -16.95 3.09
C THR A 166 -14.13 -15.64 3.20
N HIS A 167 -13.47 -14.53 3.53
CA HIS A 167 -14.07 -13.19 3.67
C HIS A 167 -13.77 -12.26 2.49
N LEU A 168 -12.87 -12.63 1.57
CA LEU A 168 -12.54 -11.83 0.38
C LEU A 168 -13.58 -11.95 -0.73
N THR A 169 -14.42 -12.95 -0.67
CA THR A 169 -15.47 -13.28 -1.66
C THR A 169 -16.85 -12.68 -1.35
N LEU A 170 -16.97 -11.76 -0.40
CA LEU A 170 -18.21 -11.06 -0.08
C LEU A 170 -18.23 -9.62 -0.59
#